data_da5fc6050bda4205c1294c1bc4d48997
#
_entry.id   da5fc6050bda4205c1294c1bc4d48997
#
_cell.length_a   1.000
_cell.length_b   1.000
_cell.length_c   1.000
_cell.angle_alpha   90.00
_cell.angle_beta   90.00
_cell.angle_gamma   90.00
#
_symmetry.space_group_name_H-M   'P 1'
#
loop_
_entity.id
_entity.type
_entity.pdbx_description
1 polymer ?
#
loop_
_entity_poly.entity_id
_entity_poly.type
_entity_poly.pdbx_seq_one_letter_code
_entity_poly.pdbx_strand_id
1 'polypeptide(L)'
;MRKTNAQRVFRNFGVVLRGRGIAAVFNMVALALMAHVLSPVEFGLVVLLHTYVLAIRGFLNFRTFEAVVKYGVPLHAGGDDDGLRRLLRVTTSVDVLSSIAATLVGIGAASITGKFLHWDAQMVTIAMLYSLIMLSSAIGTPNGALRLYDRFDVLGTWYTISPAVRFTGVLMAWFFDADMLVFVGIWAVAFVLENGWIYVRGHREVHQHMPGSIWRGFRSRELLDTSPDFRHFLGVIYWQTNVDLAPKHLAVLLAGNLLGPAGAGMFRLANDFSTVLSKPGLLLREVLFPDLSRMLHNKEAGFHELGLRAVQIAGAAGLLLVVLSITLAAPILGIIGSDYTPAAPLLTLMLLAATFELAGSPLRAAAYALGGAGSVLRIYALSSVIYLCLFYVFTLPLGLVGPGIAACIAGALTLGRLLFLVRKFQ
;
A
#
# COMPACT_ATOMS: atom_id res chain seq x y z
N MET A 1 0.13 9.45 -34.95
CA MET A 1 0.09 9.94 -33.56
C MET A 1 -0.43 8.91 -32.52
N ARG A 2 -1.54 8.19 -32.75
CA ARG A 2 -2.09 7.22 -31.73
C ARG A 2 -1.16 6.07 -31.34
N LYS A 3 -0.37 5.51 -32.27
CA LYS A 3 0.56 4.39 -31.96
C LYS A 3 1.70 4.81 -31.00
N THR A 4 2.22 6.02 -31.12
CA THR A 4 3.31 6.52 -30.28
C THR A 4 2.90 6.74 -28.83
N ASN A 5 1.67 7.21 -28.56
CA ASN A 5 1.18 7.41 -27.18
C ASN A 5 0.92 6.08 -26.44
N ALA A 6 0.33 5.09 -27.13
CA ALA A 6 0.14 3.77 -26.53
C ALA A 6 1.48 3.10 -26.22
N GLN A 7 2.45 3.14 -27.11
CA GLN A 7 3.79 2.58 -26.87
C GLN A 7 4.51 3.25 -25.68
N ARG A 8 4.36 4.57 -25.52
CA ARG A 8 4.90 5.29 -24.35
C ARG A 8 4.26 4.82 -23.07
N VAL A 9 2.93 4.71 -23.03
CA VAL A 9 2.19 4.21 -21.86
C VAL A 9 2.62 2.80 -21.49
N PHE A 10 2.68 1.88 -22.46
CA PHE A 10 3.11 0.49 -22.20
C PHE A 10 4.57 0.41 -21.72
N ARG A 11 5.47 1.21 -22.29
CA ARG A 11 6.87 1.27 -21.83
C ARG A 11 6.94 1.76 -20.38
N ASN A 12 6.28 2.87 -20.05
CA ASN A 12 6.28 3.45 -18.72
C ASN A 12 5.67 2.49 -17.69
N PHE A 13 4.57 1.83 -18.06
CA PHE A 13 3.96 0.77 -17.27
C PHE A 13 4.93 -0.41 -17.04
N GLY A 14 5.61 -0.88 -18.07
CA GLY A 14 6.60 -1.96 -17.97
C GLY A 14 7.77 -1.61 -17.03
N VAL A 15 8.24 -0.38 -17.04
CA VAL A 15 9.31 0.09 -16.12
C VAL A 15 8.85 0.05 -14.67
N VAL A 16 7.67 0.60 -14.38
CA VAL A 16 7.10 0.60 -13.02
C VAL A 16 6.79 -0.82 -12.55
N LEU A 17 6.28 -1.67 -13.44
CA LEU A 17 5.94 -3.06 -13.13
C LEU A 17 7.19 -3.89 -12.79
N ARG A 18 8.28 -3.74 -13.56
CA ARG A 18 9.57 -4.39 -13.26
C ARG A 18 10.09 -3.94 -11.89
N GLY A 19 10.08 -2.62 -11.62
CA GLY A 19 10.49 -2.10 -10.31
C GLY A 19 9.69 -2.70 -9.16
N ARG A 20 8.36 -2.75 -9.28
CA ARG A 20 7.48 -3.35 -8.27
C ARG A 20 7.68 -4.86 -8.12
N GLY A 21 7.96 -5.58 -9.21
CA GLY A 21 8.25 -7.03 -9.20
C GLY A 21 9.52 -7.34 -8.43
N ILE A 22 10.62 -6.66 -8.77
CA ILE A 22 11.90 -6.78 -8.07
C ILE A 22 11.74 -6.41 -6.59
N ALA A 23 11.05 -5.31 -6.30
CA ALA A 23 10.75 -4.86 -4.95
C ALA A 23 10.01 -5.92 -4.13
N ALA A 24 9.04 -6.61 -4.75
CA ALA A 24 8.27 -7.64 -4.08
C ALA A 24 9.14 -8.84 -3.66
N VAL A 25 10.04 -9.27 -4.54
CA VAL A 25 10.98 -10.37 -4.26
C VAL A 25 11.94 -9.98 -3.13
N PHE A 26 12.58 -8.81 -3.24
CA PHE A 26 13.51 -8.33 -2.22
C PHE A 26 12.83 -8.14 -0.85
N ASN A 27 11.62 -7.57 -0.83
CA ASN A 27 10.87 -7.42 0.42
C ASN A 27 10.54 -8.78 1.06
N MET A 28 10.11 -9.75 0.25
CA MET A 28 9.76 -11.08 0.76
C MET A 28 10.97 -11.80 1.32
N VAL A 29 12.10 -11.77 0.60
CA VAL A 29 13.35 -12.40 1.06
C VAL A 29 13.91 -11.66 2.28
N ALA A 30 13.92 -10.32 2.28
CA ALA A 30 14.38 -9.56 3.45
C ALA A 30 13.53 -9.83 4.70
N LEU A 31 12.20 -9.95 4.55
CA LEU A 31 11.29 -10.26 5.64
C LEU A 31 11.52 -11.69 6.17
N ALA A 32 11.70 -12.66 5.27
CA ALA A 32 11.98 -14.05 5.62
C ALA A 32 13.33 -14.20 6.33
N LEU A 33 14.39 -13.54 5.82
CA LEU A 33 15.70 -13.53 6.47
C LEU A 33 15.67 -12.85 7.84
N MET A 34 14.97 -11.71 7.97
CA MET A 34 14.80 -11.05 9.27
C MET A 34 14.08 -11.97 10.27
N ALA A 35 13.04 -12.69 9.83
CA ALA A 35 12.33 -13.65 10.66
C ALA A 35 13.19 -14.87 11.02
N HIS A 36 14.16 -15.23 10.17
CA HIS A 36 15.12 -16.32 10.44
C HIS A 36 16.16 -15.94 11.49
N VAL A 37 16.62 -14.68 11.50
CA VAL A 37 17.67 -14.18 12.41
C VAL A 37 17.12 -13.81 13.77
N LEU A 38 15.97 -13.14 13.80
CA LEU A 38 15.36 -12.68 15.04
C LEU A 38 14.43 -13.73 15.66
N SER A 39 14.31 -13.72 16.96
CA SER A 39 13.25 -14.47 17.64
C SER A 39 11.86 -14.00 17.15
N PRO A 40 10.82 -14.84 17.20
CA PRO A 40 9.46 -14.44 16.79
C PRO A 40 8.94 -13.18 17.49
N VAL A 41 9.34 -12.96 18.74
CA VAL A 41 8.95 -11.78 19.52
C VAL A 41 9.65 -10.53 18.98
N GLU A 42 10.96 -10.55 18.79
CA GLU A 42 11.74 -9.43 18.27
C GLU A 42 11.32 -9.07 16.84
N PHE A 43 11.15 -10.09 15.98
CA PHE A 43 10.60 -9.91 14.65
C PHE A 43 9.24 -9.20 14.67
N GLY A 44 8.36 -9.66 15.55
CA GLY A 44 7.04 -9.04 15.73
C GLY A 44 7.10 -7.61 16.24
N LEU A 45 8.03 -7.30 17.16
CA LEU A 45 8.24 -5.93 17.64
C LEU A 45 8.69 -4.98 16.52
N VAL A 46 9.64 -5.39 15.66
CA VAL A 46 10.06 -4.60 14.48
C VAL A 46 8.88 -4.38 13.53
N VAL A 47 8.09 -5.42 13.27
CA VAL A 47 6.89 -5.36 12.42
C VAL A 47 5.85 -4.38 12.99
N LEU A 48 5.56 -4.47 14.29
CA LEU A 48 4.60 -3.59 14.97
C LEU A 48 5.06 -2.15 14.97
N LEU A 49 6.33 -1.90 15.28
CA LEU A 49 6.95 -0.57 15.27
C LEU A 49 6.84 0.09 13.88
N HIS A 50 7.22 -0.65 12.84
CA HIS A 50 7.14 -0.14 11.48
C HIS A 50 5.69 0.10 11.04
N THR A 51 4.77 -0.82 11.38
CA THR A 51 3.34 -0.70 11.07
C THR A 51 2.70 0.48 11.79
N TYR A 52 3.09 0.75 13.03
CA TYR A 52 2.67 1.91 13.81
C TYR A 52 2.97 3.22 13.05
N VAL A 53 4.22 3.39 12.61
CA VAL A 53 4.63 4.57 11.84
C VAL A 53 3.91 4.65 10.50
N LEU A 54 3.79 3.53 9.78
CA LEU A 54 3.07 3.50 8.51
C LEU A 54 1.57 3.82 8.66
N ALA A 55 0.94 3.39 9.74
CA ALA A 55 -0.45 3.70 10.04
C ALA A 55 -0.65 5.21 10.24
N ILE A 56 0.14 5.84 11.11
CA ILE A 56 0.04 7.28 11.38
C ILE A 56 0.36 8.09 10.12
N ARG A 57 1.44 7.74 9.42
CA ARG A 57 1.78 8.37 8.13
C ARG A 57 0.64 8.23 7.12
N GLY A 58 0.01 7.06 7.02
CA GLY A 58 -1.10 6.79 6.11
C GLY A 58 -2.28 7.69 6.41
N PHE A 59 -2.67 7.81 7.68
CA PHE A 59 -3.77 8.67 8.12
C PHE A 59 -3.53 10.17 7.93
N LEU A 60 -2.27 10.61 7.91
CA LEU A 60 -1.93 12.03 7.76
C LEU A 60 -1.36 12.37 6.37
N ASN A 61 -1.48 11.48 5.39
CA ASN A 61 -1.03 11.70 4.02
C ASN A 61 -2.19 12.13 3.10
N PHE A 62 -2.10 13.34 2.53
CA PHE A 62 -3.12 13.90 1.63
C PHE A 62 -2.93 13.53 0.16
N ARG A 63 -1.93 12.71 -0.18
CA ARG A 63 -1.63 12.29 -1.57
C ARG A 63 -1.60 13.45 -2.56
N THR A 64 -0.93 14.50 -2.21
CA THR A 64 -0.79 15.74 -3.00
C THR A 64 -0.28 15.48 -4.42
N PHE A 65 0.44 14.37 -4.67
CA PHE A 65 0.88 13.99 -6.00
C PHE A 65 -0.28 13.89 -7.02
N GLU A 66 -1.47 13.47 -6.58
CA GLU A 66 -2.64 13.38 -7.46
C GLU A 66 -3.16 14.78 -7.83
N ALA A 67 -3.10 15.72 -6.89
CA ALA A 67 -3.45 17.11 -7.15
C ALA A 67 -2.42 17.78 -8.09
N VAL A 68 -1.13 17.52 -7.89
CA VAL A 68 -0.07 18.02 -8.80
C VAL A 68 -0.29 17.53 -10.22
N VAL A 69 -0.67 16.25 -10.41
CA VAL A 69 -0.96 15.72 -11.75
C VAL A 69 -2.24 16.33 -12.30
N LYS A 70 -3.35 16.32 -11.53
CA LYS A 70 -4.66 16.80 -12.01
C LYS A 70 -4.64 18.25 -12.43
N TYR A 71 -4.07 19.13 -11.60
CA TYR A 71 -4.09 20.57 -11.81
C TYR A 71 -2.81 21.06 -12.50
N GLY A 72 -1.69 20.37 -12.35
CA GLY A 72 -0.40 20.78 -12.94
C GLY A 72 -0.32 20.49 -14.43
N VAL A 73 -0.93 19.40 -14.94
CA VAL A 73 -0.91 19.08 -16.39
C VAL A 73 -1.53 20.19 -17.24
N PRO A 74 -2.73 20.72 -16.94
CA PRO A 74 -3.31 21.84 -17.70
C PRO A 74 -2.47 23.13 -17.59
N LEU A 75 -1.95 23.46 -16.40
CA LEU A 75 -1.11 24.65 -16.19
C LEU A 75 0.18 24.56 -17.01
N HIS A 76 0.86 23.43 -16.97
CA HIS A 76 2.07 23.17 -17.74
C HIS A 76 1.80 23.23 -19.25
N ALA A 77 0.72 22.60 -19.73
CA ALA A 77 0.34 22.62 -21.14
C ALA A 77 -0.06 24.01 -21.63
N GLY A 78 -0.63 24.84 -20.75
CA GLY A 78 -1.00 26.23 -21.03
C GLY A 78 0.14 27.23 -20.91
N GLY A 79 1.33 26.82 -20.46
CA GLY A 79 2.48 27.71 -20.22
C GLY A 79 2.29 28.66 -19.01
N ASP A 80 1.37 28.34 -18.09
CA ASP A 80 1.14 29.09 -16.85
C ASP A 80 2.13 28.66 -15.75
N ASP A 81 3.36 29.13 -15.87
CA ASP A 81 4.42 28.83 -14.91
C ASP A 81 4.15 29.40 -13.51
N ASP A 82 3.47 30.52 -13.41
CA ASP A 82 3.15 31.14 -12.11
C ASP A 82 2.05 30.36 -11.39
N GLY A 83 1.02 29.92 -12.10
CA GLY A 83 0.00 29.02 -11.58
C GLY A 83 0.61 27.68 -11.13
N LEU A 84 1.53 27.11 -11.93
CA LEU A 84 2.22 25.88 -11.59
C LEU A 84 3.12 26.05 -10.35
N ARG A 85 3.87 27.15 -10.24
CA ARG A 85 4.68 27.47 -9.04
C ARG A 85 3.79 27.58 -7.80
N ARG A 86 2.65 28.27 -7.92
CA ARG A 86 1.67 28.38 -6.82
C ARG A 86 1.14 27.01 -6.40
N LEU A 87 0.76 26.16 -7.34
CA LEU A 87 0.30 24.79 -7.07
C LEU A 87 1.37 23.99 -6.31
N LEU A 88 2.63 24.01 -6.80
CA LEU A 88 3.72 23.28 -6.17
C LEU A 88 4.05 23.80 -4.76
N ARG A 89 3.96 25.12 -4.51
CA ARG A 89 4.11 25.70 -3.16
C ARG A 89 3.06 25.21 -2.20
N VAL A 90 1.78 25.29 -2.61
CA VAL A 90 0.66 24.85 -1.78
C VAL A 90 0.77 23.37 -1.45
N THR A 91 1.01 22.53 -2.46
CA THR A 91 1.12 21.08 -2.25
C THR A 91 2.34 20.69 -1.41
N THR A 92 3.50 21.35 -1.61
CA THR A 92 4.71 21.14 -0.78
C THR A 92 4.44 21.56 0.68
N SER A 93 3.74 22.67 0.89
CA SER A 93 3.37 23.09 2.26
C SER A 93 2.46 22.08 2.93
N VAL A 94 1.47 21.54 2.23
CA VAL A 94 0.61 20.47 2.74
C VAL A 94 1.45 19.23 3.09
N ASP A 95 2.39 18.82 2.24
CA ASP A 95 3.26 17.66 2.48
C ASP A 95 4.13 17.86 3.72
N VAL A 96 4.76 19.03 3.86
CA VAL A 96 5.63 19.35 5.01
C VAL A 96 4.82 19.41 6.30
N LEU A 97 3.69 20.14 6.31
CA LEU A 97 2.83 20.21 7.48
C LEU A 97 2.29 18.84 7.88
N SER A 98 1.90 18.01 6.92
CA SER A 98 1.45 16.64 7.15
C SER A 98 2.56 15.76 7.74
N SER A 99 3.80 15.88 7.25
CA SER A 99 4.93 15.10 7.76
C SER A 99 5.31 15.50 9.19
N ILE A 100 5.29 16.80 9.49
CA ILE A 100 5.49 17.33 10.85
C ILE A 100 4.35 16.85 11.78
N ALA A 101 3.10 17.02 11.35
CA ALA A 101 1.95 16.57 12.12
C ALA A 101 2.00 15.05 12.37
N ALA A 102 2.35 14.24 11.36
CA ALA A 102 2.53 12.80 11.51
C ALA A 102 3.61 12.46 12.54
N THR A 103 4.73 13.18 12.51
CA THR A 103 5.83 12.96 13.47
C THR A 103 5.40 13.32 14.90
N LEU A 104 4.76 14.48 15.09
CA LEU A 104 4.27 14.91 16.41
C LEU A 104 3.20 13.95 16.95
N VAL A 105 2.24 13.55 16.10
CA VAL A 105 1.24 12.54 16.47
C VAL A 105 1.91 11.20 16.78
N GLY A 106 2.92 10.79 16.00
CA GLY A 106 3.67 9.56 16.24
C GLY A 106 4.41 9.58 17.58
N ILE A 107 5.03 10.69 17.95
CA ILE A 107 5.69 10.84 19.26
C ILE A 107 4.63 10.85 20.38
N GLY A 108 3.57 11.65 20.24
CA GLY A 108 2.54 11.79 21.27
C GLY A 108 1.69 10.53 21.50
N ALA A 109 1.36 9.80 20.41
CA ALA A 109 0.58 8.59 20.49
C ALA A 109 1.37 7.35 20.92
N ALA A 110 2.71 7.39 20.95
CA ALA A 110 3.56 6.24 21.29
C ALA A 110 3.23 5.64 22.65
N SER A 111 2.99 6.47 23.67
CA SER A 111 2.63 6.00 25.02
C SER A 111 1.23 5.34 25.07
N ILE A 112 0.27 5.86 24.31
CA ILE A 112 -1.09 5.30 24.23
C ILE A 112 -1.04 3.98 23.49
N THR A 113 -0.36 3.95 22.35
CA THR A 113 -0.19 2.74 21.53
C THR A 113 0.65 1.69 22.26
N GLY A 114 1.65 2.12 23.04
CA GLY A 114 2.44 1.23 23.88
C GLY A 114 1.60 0.51 24.94
N LYS A 115 0.67 1.20 25.58
CA LYS A 115 -0.32 0.55 26.48
C LYS A 115 -1.22 -0.42 25.74
N PHE A 116 -1.68 -0.06 24.53
CA PHE A 116 -2.51 -0.91 23.70
C PHE A 116 -1.78 -2.17 23.21
N LEU A 117 -0.49 -2.06 22.88
CA LEU A 117 0.35 -3.15 22.38
C LEU A 117 1.17 -3.85 23.48
N HIS A 118 0.98 -3.48 24.74
CA HIS A 118 1.72 -4.01 25.90
C HIS A 118 3.24 -3.84 25.76
N TRP A 119 3.68 -2.71 25.18
CA TRP A 119 5.09 -2.35 25.05
C TRP A 119 5.66 -1.86 26.38
N ASP A 120 6.89 -2.20 26.66
CA ASP A 120 7.65 -1.66 27.77
C ASP A 120 8.09 -0.20 27.51
N ALA A 121 8.65 0.44 28.51
CA ALA A 121 9.11 1.85 28.43
C ALA A 121 10.22 2.02 27.38
N GLN A 122 11.07 1.02 27.21
CA GLN A 122 12.15 1.04 26.23
C GLN A 122 11.57 1.04 24.80
N MET A 123 10.61 0.14 24.53
CA MET A 123 9.98 0.06 23.21
C MET A 123 9.16 1.30 22.86
N VAL A 124 8.50 1.91 23.87
CA VAL A 124 7.81 3.21 23.68
C VAL A 124 8.82 4.30 23.30
N THR A 125 9.99 4.35 23.95
CA THR A 125 11.05 5.31 23.61
C THR A 125 11.57 5.09 22.18
N ILE A 126 11.80 3.82 21.78
CA ILE A 126 12.19 3.47 20.42
C ILE A 126 11.12 3.92 19.44
N ALA A 127 9.82 3.75 19.75
CA ALA A 127 8.72 4.17 18.88
C ALA A 127 8.68 5.71 18.72
N MET A 128 8.95 6.47 19.79
CA MET A 128 9.07 7.93 19.70
C MET A 128 10.22 8.34 18.76
N LEU A 129 11.40 7.76 18.94
CA LEU A 129 12.58 8.04 18.11
C LEU A 129 12.36 7.59 16.67
N TYR A 130 11.79 6.40 16.47
CA TYR A 130 11.48 5.88 15.15
C TYR A 130 10.46 6.73 14.40
N SER A 131 9.55 7.42 15.09
CA SER A 131 8.58 8.34 14.50
C SER A 131 9.23 9.52 13.77
N LEU A 132 10.48 9.88 14.09
CA LEU A 132 11.23 10.94 13.41
C LEU A 132 11.46 10.66 11.93
N ILE A 133 11.46 9.39 11.49
CA ILE A 133 11.61 9.06 10.06
C ILE A 133 10.47 9.65 9.22
N MET A 134 9.29 9.92 9.82
CA MET A 134 8.16 10.51 9.12
C MET A 134 8.41 11.94 8.63
N LEU A 135 9.39 12.65 9.19
CA LEU A 135 9.83 13.95 8.64
C LEU A 135 10.30 13.83 7.17
N SER A 136 10.84 12.68 6.77
CA SER A 136 11.22 12.43 5.37
C SER A 136 10.03 12.18 4.43
N SER A 137 8.79 12.15 4.95
CA SER A 137 7.60 11.75 4.17
C SER A 137 6.99 12.86 3.30
N ALA A 138 7.55 14.07 3.27
CA ALA A 138 7.10 15.19 2.44
C ALA A 138 7.43 14.98 0.94
N ILE A 139 6.94 13.88 0.37
CA ILE A 139 7.29 13.42 -0.98
C ILE A 139 6.16 13.49 -2.00
N GLY A 140 4.97 13.93 -1.61
CA GLY A 140 3.81 13.96 -2.50
C GLY A 140 4.03 14.86 -3.70
N THR A 141 4.42 16.11 -3.47
CA THR A 141 4.71 17.09 -4.53
C THR A 141 5.87 16.66 -5.44
N PRO A 142 7.05 16.24 -4.93
CA PRO A 142 8.12 15.69 -5.76
C PRO A 142 7.68 14.48 -6.62
N ASN A 143 6.89 13.57 -6.05
CA ASN A 143 6.31 12.43 -6.78
C ASN A 143 5.36 12.89 -7.89
N GLY A 144 4.52 13.88 -7.61
CA GLY A 144 3.63 14.49 -8.60
C GLY A 144 4.39 15.16 -9.75
N ALA A 145 5.46 15.90 -9.44
CA ALA A 145 6.31 16.54 -10.43
C ALA A 145 6.98 15.52 -11.37
N LEU A 146 7.50 14.40 -10.84
CA LEU A 146 8.06 13.34 -11.67
C LEU A 146 7.03 12.73 -12.62
N ARG A 147 5.76 12.62 -12.22
CA ARG A 147 4.66 12.18 -13.09
C ARG A 147 4.27 13.23 -14.13
N LEU A 148 4.25 14.50 -13.72
CA LEU A 148 3.97 15.63 -14.59
C LEU A 148 4.97 15.70 -15.75
N TYR A 149 6.25 15.48 -15.45
CA TYR A 149 7.35 15.50 -16.44
C TYR A 149 7.70 14.12 -17.02
N ASP A 150 6.79 13.13 -16.89
CA ASP A 150 6.91 11.81 -17.51
C ASP A 150 8.14 10.97 -17.08
N ARG A 151 8.69 11.25 -15.87
CA ARG A 151 9.89 10.60 -15.33
C ARG A 151 9.55 9.27 -14.61
N PHE A 152 8.91 8.37 -15.33
CA PHE A 152 8.56 7.06 -14.81
C PHE A 152 9.77 6.12 -14.60
N ASP A 153 10.91 6.44 -15.22
CA ASP A 153 12.20 5.80 -14.97
C ASP A 153 12.64 5.98 -13.50
N VAL A 154 12.53 7.20 -12.99
CA VAL A 154 12.85 7.53 -11.58
C VAL A 154 11.87 6.84 -10.63
N LEU A 155 10.57 6.83 -10.97
CA LEU A 155 9.55 6.17 -10.18
C LEU A 155 9.74 4.64 -10.13
N GLY A 156 10.14 4.02 -11.24
CA GLY A 156 10.45 2.59 -11.30
C GLY A 156 11.61 2.22 -10.37
N THR A 157 12.68 3.02 -10.37
CA THR A 157 13.83 2.85 -9.49
C THR A 157 13.46 3.09 -8.02
N TRP A 158 12.65 4.09 -7.74
CA TRP A 158 12.20 4.42 -6.38
C TRP A 158 11.61 3.21 -5.65
N TYR A 159 10.74 2.43 -6.32
CA TYR A 159 10.13 1.24 -5.71
C TYR A 159 11.13 0.16 -5.29
N THR A 160 12.36 0.17 -5.82
CA THR A 160 13.38 -0.83 -5.51
C THR A 160 14.35 -0.40 -4.41
N ILE A 161 14.42 0.89 -4.06
CA ILE A 161 15.43 1.41 -3.11
C ILE A 161 15.24 0.80 -1.72
N SER A 162 14.07 1.01 -1.10
CA SER A 162 13.82 0.50 0.26
C SER A 162 13.95 -1.02 0.34
N PRO A 163 13.36 -1.82 -0.58
CA PRO A 163 13.57 -3.26 -0.60
C PRO A 163 15.02 -3.69 -0.76
N ALA A 164 15.80 -3.01 -1.61
CA ALA A 164 17.22 -3.33 -1.80
C ALA A 164 18.04 -3.02 -0.54
N VAL A 165 17.81 -1.84 0.08
CA VAL A 165 18.49 -1.46 1.33
C VAL A 165 18.14 -2.43 2.46
N ARG A 166 16.86 -2.83 2.59
CA ARG A 166 16.46 -3.84 3.57
C ARG A 166 17.11 -5.18 3.32
N PHE A 167 17.08 -5.66 2.09
CA PHE A 167 17.70 -6.94 1.72
C PHE A 167 19.18 -6.95 2.02
N THR A 168 19.94 -5.95 1.57
CA THR A 168 21.39 -5.88 1.82
C THR A 168 21.70 -5.66 3.30
N GLY A 169 20.93 -4.81 3.98
CA GLY A 169 21.10 -4.57 5.41
C GLY A 169 20.83 -5.81 6.26
N VAL A 170 19.74 -6.54 5.96
CA VAL A 170 19.41 -7.79 6.66
C VAL A 170 20.46 -8.88 6.39
N LEU A 171 20.98 -8.97 5.16
CA LEU A 171 22.04 -9.91 4.83
C LEU A 171 23.32 -9.62 5.63
N MET A 172 23.68 -8.34 5.78
CA MET A 172 24.80 -7.94 6.63
C MET A 172 24.51 -8.22 8.11
N ALA A 173 23.32 -7.86 8.61
CA ALA A 173 22.91 -8.09 9.99
C ALA A 173 22.95 -9.59 10.35
N TRP A 174 22.53 -10.47 9.43
CA TRP A 174 22.62 -11.91 9.58
C TRP A 174 24.07 -12.38 9.72
N PHE A 175 24.98 -11.83 8.89
CA PHE A 175 26.39 -12.24 8.91
C PHE A 175 27.11 -11.84 10.21
N PHE A 176 26.61 -10.78 10.89
CA PHE A 176 27.20 -10.25 12.12
C PHE A 176 26.41 -10.58 13.40
N ASP A 177 25.45 -11.49 13.32
CA ASP A 177 24.54 -11.86 14.44
C ASP A 177 23.97 -10.63 15.18
N ALA A 178 23.48 -9.69 14.38
CA ALA A 178 23.03 -8.39 14.89
C ALA A 178 21.70 -8.49 15.67
N ASP A 179 21.55 -7.67 16.71
CA ASP A 179 20.38 -7.56 17.55
C ASP A 179 19.20 -6.81 16.87
N MET A 180 18.02 -6.83 17.49
CA MET A 180 16.80 -6.23 17.00
C MET A 180 16.97 -4.75 16.62
N LEU A 181 17.75 -3.96 17.37
CA LEU A 181 17.92 -2.53 17.13
C LEU A 181 18.59 -2.22 15.79
N VAL A 182 19.50 -3.07 15.35
CA VAL A 182 20.13 -2.96 14.03
C VAL A 182 19.09 -3.10 12.93
N PHE A 183 18.14 -4.04 13.05
CA PHE A 183 17.04 -4.19 12.10
C PHE A 183 16.09 -2.98 12.10
N VAL A 184 15.78 -2.44 13.27
CA VAL A 184 15.04 -1.17 13.37
C VAL A 184 15.78 -0.06 12.61
N GLY A 185 17.10 0.05 12.79
CA GLY A 185 17.95 1.00 12.07
C GLY A 185 17.93 0.79 10.55
N ILE A 186 18.05 -0.46 10.08
CA ILE A 186 17.98 -0.81 8.66
C ILE A 186 16.64 -0.35 8.06
N TRP A 187 15.51 -0.59 8.75
CA TRP A 187 14.19 -0.14 8.30
C TRP A 187 14.07 1.38 8.26
N ALA A 188 14.64 2.07 9.27
CA ALA A 188 14.69 3.52 9.31
C ALA A 188 15.48 4.11 8.14
N VAL A 189 16.70 3.60 7.92
CA VAL A 189 17.57 4.03 6.83
C VAL A 189 16.93 3.77 5.47
N ALA A 190 16.36 2.58 5.27
CA ALA A 190 15.65 2.23 4.04
C ALA A 190 14.50 3.21 3.73
N PHE A 191 13.70 3.57 4.74
CA PHE A 191 12.60 4.51 4.62
C PHE A 191 13.08 5.93 4.28
N VAL A 192 14.11 6.41 4.96
CA VAL A 192 14.67 7.74 4.72
C VAL A 192 15.34 7.84 3.35
N LEU A 193 16.08 6.82 2.93
CA LEU A 193 16.73 6.79 1.61
C LEU A 193 15.71 6.72 0.47
N GLU A 194 14.65 5.92 0.61
CA GLU A 194 13.56 5.84 -0.36
C GLU A 194 12.87 7.20 -0.54
N ASN A 195 12.49 7.85 0.56
CA ASN A 195 11.85 9.15 0.53
C ASN A 195 12.81 10.25 0.06
N GLY A 196 14.07 10.23 0.52
CA GLY A 196 15.12 11.16 0.09
C GLY A 196 15.38 11.10 -1.40
N TRP A 197 15.39 9.91 -1.99
CA TRP A 197 15.55 9.74 -3.44
C TRP A 197 14.45 10.48 -4.21
N ILE A 198 13.18 10.23 -3.87
CA ILE A 198 12.06 10.86 -4.57
C ILE A 198 12.06 12.38 -4.35
N TYR A 199 12.40 12.81 -3.13
CA TYR A 199 12.51 14.23 -2.78
C TYR A 199 13.56 14.94 -3.66
N VAL A 200 14.77 14.41 -3.67
CA VAL A 200 15.88 15.01 -4.43
C VAL A 200 15.63 14.98 -5.94
N ARG A 201 15.18 13.83 -6.45
CA ARG A 201 14.94 13.67 -7.89
C ARG A 201 13.76 14.52 -8.38
N GLY A 202 12.68 14.58 -7.61
CA GLY A 202 11.50 15.39 -7.96
C GLY A 202 11.80 16.89 -7.93
N HIS A 203 12.48 17.39 -6.90
CA HIS A 203 12.88 18.80 -6.84
C HIS A 203 13.89 19.17 -7.93
N ARG A 204 14.83 18.28 -8.25
CA ARG A 204 15.77 18.49 -9.37
C ARG A 204 15.02 18.61 -10.70
N GLU A 205 14.02 17.78 -10.93
CA GLU A 205 13.21 17.85 -12.14
C GLU A 205 12.41 19.15 -12.23
N VAL A 206 11.79 19.59 -11.13
CA VAL A 206 11.12 20.90 -11.05
C VAL A 206 12.10 22.02 -11.40
N HIS A 207 13.31 22.00 -10.83
CA HIS A 207 14.31 23.04 -11.07
C HIS A 207 14.80 23.08 -12.52
N GLN A 208 14.87 21.93 -13.20
CA GLN A 208 15.24 21.84 -14.62
C GLN A 208 14.20 22.48 -15.55
N HIS A 209 12.91 22.30 -15.24
CA HIS A 209 11.82 22.85 -16.06
C HIS A 209 11.40 24.26 -15.65
N MET A 210 11.60 24.63 -14.40
CA MET A 210 11.29 25.95 -13.85
C MET A 210 12.47 26.49 -13.06
N PRO A 211 13.46 27.13 -13.70
CA PRO A 211 14.62 27.69 -13.02
C PRO A 211 14.21 28.72 -11.96
N GLY A 212 14.89 28.68 -10.82
CA GLY A 212 14.62 29.54 -9.66
C GLY A 212 13.85 28.82 -8.55
N SER A 213 13.76 29.47 -7.39
CA SER A 213 13.07 28.92 -6.24
C SER A 213 11.55 28.90 -6.46
N ILE A 214 10.90 27.76 -6.15
CA ILE A 214 9.44 27.68 -6.11
C ILE A 214 8.86 28.64 -5.06
N TRP A 215 9.63 29.00 -4.03
CA TRP A 215 9.24 29.89 -2.93
C TRP A 215 9.33 31.38 -3.26
N ARG A 216 9.80 31.77 -4.46
CA ARG A 216 9.87 33.15 -4.87
C ARG A 216 8.46 33.76 -4.95
N GLY A 217 8.23 34.84 -4.18
CA GLY A 217 6.93 35.49 -4.11
C GLY A 217 5.88 34.76 -3.24
N PHE A 218 6.31 33.82 -2.40
CA PHE A 218 5.41 33.12 -1.48
C PHE A 218 4.67 34.07 -0.54
N ARG A 219 3.35 33.87 -0.45
CA ARG A 219 2.48 34.53 0.53
C ARG A 219 1.74 33.47 1.30
N SER A 220 1.76 33.53 2.63
CA SER A 220 1.07 32.56 3.50
C SER A 220 -0.41 32.43 3.21
N ARG A 221 -1.04 33.50 2.72
CA ARG A 221 -2.45 33.51 2.27
C ARG A 221 -2.73 32.53 1.11
N GLU A 222 -1.73 32.20 0.29
CA GLU A 222 -1.90 31.25 -0.83
C GLU A 222 -2.40 29.87 -0.35
N LEU A 223 -2.07 29.48 0.89
CA LEU A 223 -2.54 28.23 1.49
C LEU A 223 -4.03 28.28 1.82
N LEU A 224 -4.55 29.45 2.13
CA LEU A 224 -5.96 29.68 2.48
C LEU A 224 -6.80 29.99 1.24
N ASP A 225 -6.21 30.66 0.24
CA ASP A 225 -6.85 31.05 -1.03
C ASP A 225 -6.85 29.91 -2.07
N THR A 226 -6.92 28.66 -1.63
CA THR A 226 -7.10 27.53 -2.54
C THR A 226 -8.55 27.44 -3.01
N SER A 227 -8.78 27.10 -4.28
CA SER A 227 -10.13 26.95 -4.81
C SER A 227 -10.94 25.90 -4.03
N PRO A 228 -12.27 26.07 -3.87
CA PRO A 228 -13.12 25.06 -3.24
C PRO A 228 -13.00 23.69 -3.90
N ASP A 229 -12.85 23.63 -5.23
CA ASP A 229 -12.67 22.40 -6.00
C ASP A 229 -11.37 21.67 -5.61
N PHE A 230 -10.26 22.39 -5.44
CA PHE A 230 -8.99 21.82 -4.99
C PHE A 230 -9.09 21.19 -3.60
N ARG A 231 -9.70 21.90 -2.65
CA ARG A 231 -9.91 21.39 -1.28
C ARG A 231 -10.83 20.18 -1.25
N HIS A 232 -11.93 20.23 -2.01
CA HIS A 232 -12.85 19.11 -2.15
C HIS A 232 -12.13 17.88 -2.75
N PHE A 233 -11.36 18.08 -3.80
CA PHE A 233 -10.59 17.01 -4.44
C PHE A 233 -9.60 16.34 -3.48
N LEU A 234 -8.79 17.12 -2.74
CA LEU A 234 -7.88 16.57 -1.73
C LEU A 234 -8.63 15.79 -0.65
N GLY A 235 -9.76 16.30 -0.20
CA GLY A 235 -10.61 15.63 0.80
C GLY A 235 -11.14 14.28 0.31
N VAL A 236 -11.63 14.22 -0.93
CA VAL A 236 -12.13 12.96 -1.52
C VAL A 236 -11.01 11.92 -1.63
N ILE A 237 -9.85 12.31 -2.15
CA ILE A 237 -8.68 11.41 -2.29
C ILE A 237 -8.18 10.96 -0.92
N TYR A 238 -8.13 11.86 0.06
CA TYR A 238 -7.75 11.55 1.43
C TYR A 238 -8.64 10.43 2.02
N TRP A 239 -9.96 10.60 2.00
CA TRP A 239 -10.88 9.61 2.54
C TRP A 239 -10.85 8.29 1.77
N GLN A 240 -10.79 8.33 0.44
CA GLN A 240 -10.67 7.13 -0.39
C GLN A 240 -9.42 6.33 -0.04
N THR A 241 -8.29 7.01 0.12
CA THR A 241 -7.02 6.35 0.46
C THR A 241 -7.05 5.74 1.85
N ASN A 242 -7.61 6.46 2.83
CA ASN A 242 -7.69 5.95 4.21
C ASN A 242 -8.59 4.73 4.32
N VAL A 243 -9.70 4.69 3.59
CA VAL A 243 -10.58 3.50 3.52
C VAL A 243 -9.82 2.27 2.99
N ASP A 244 -8.92 2.47 2.02
CA ASP A 244 -8.15 1.37 1.43
C ASP A 244 -6.96 0.92 2.31
N LEU A 245 -6.33 1.83 3.05
CA LEU A 245 -5.09 1.57 3.81
C LEU A 245 -5.33 1.22 5.27
N ALA A 246 -6.33 1.84 5.91
CA ALA A 246 -6.60 1.67 7.34
C ALA A 246 -6.76 0.19 7.75
N PRO A 247 -7.56 -0.65 7.04
CA PRO A 247 -7.75 -2.04 7.44
C PRO A 247 -6.45 -2.83 7.46
N LYS A 248 -5.53 -2.54 6.53
CA LYS A 248 -4.25 -3.27 6.40
C LYS A 248 -3.33 -3.01 7.59
N HIS A 249 -3.21 -1.74 8.00
CA HIS A 249 -2.37 -1.38 9.15
C HIS A 249 -3.04 -1.75 10.47
N LEU A 250 -4.34 -1.49 10.60
CA LEU A 250 -5.08 -1.80 11.81
C LEU A 250 -5.12 -3.31 12.10
N ALA A 251 -5.20 -4.17 11.07
CA ALA A 251 -5.16 -5.61 11.25
C ALA A 251 -3.86 -6.10 11.91
N VAL A 252 -2.71 -5.55 11.49
CA VAL A 252 -1.41 -5.91 12.09
C VAL A 252 -1.32 -5.42 13.54
N LEU A 253 -1.80 -4.19 13.83
CA LEU A 253 -1.83 -3.65 15.19
C LEU A 253 -2.80 -4.41 16.09
N LEU A 254 -3.97 -4.83 15.57
CA LEU A 254 -4.91 -5.70 16.29
C LEU A 254 -4.29 -7.08 16.56
N ALA A 255 -3.56 -7.65 15.60
CA ALA A 255 -2.80 -8.88 15.83
C ALA A 255 -1.80 -8.72 16.97
N GLY A 256 -1.10 -7.57 17.01
CA GLY A 256 -0.18 -7.24 18.10
C GLY A 256 -0.84 -7.14 19.47
N ASN A 257 -2.03 -6.53 19.53
CA ASN A 257 -2.78 -6.40 20.77
C ASN A 257 -3.33 -7.76 21.25
N LEU A 258 -3.93 -8.55 20.35
CA LEU A 258 -4.65 -9.79 20.71
C LEU A 258 -3.75 -11.01 20.80
N LEU A 259 -2.69 -11.09 20.02
CA LEU A 259 -1.81 -12.27 19.90
C LEU A 259 -0.38 -11.99 20.37
N GLY A 260 -0.12 -10.78 20.80
CA GLY A 260 1.23 -10.33 21.14
C GLY A 260 2.15 -10.14 19.92
N PRO A 261 3.42 -9.74 20.18
CA PRO A 261 4.36 -9.45 19.10
C PRO A 261 4.63 -10.64 18.18
N ALA A 262 4.87 -11.83 18.73
CA ALA A 262 5.11 -13.05 17.94
C ALA A 262 3.94 -13.36 17.00
N GLY A 263 2.69 -13.27 17.49
CA GLY A 263 1.49 -13.45 16.70
C GLY A 263 1.34 -12.39 15.60
N ALA A 264 1.69 -11.14 15.86
CA ALA A 264 1.71 -10.08 14.85
C ALA A 264 2.75 -10.36 13.75
N GLY A 265 3.93 -10.86 14.11
CA GLY A 265 4.96 -11.28 13.18
C GLY A 265 4.49 -12.41 12.28
N MET A 266 3.91 -13.46 12.84
CA MET A 266 3.32 -14.59 12.11
C MET A 266 2.19 -14.14 11.18
N PHE A 267 1.28 -13.28 11.68
CA PHE A 267 0.21 -12.70 10.86
C PHE A 267 0.78 -11.89 9.69
N ARG A 268 1.81 -11.08 9.95
CA ARG A 268 2.48 -10.28 8.91
C ARG A 268 3.10 -11.16 7.83
N LEU A 269 3.84 -12.20 8.19
CA LEU A 269 4.40 -13.16 7.24
C LEU A 269 3.31 -13.79 6.39
N ALA A 270 2.28 -14.37 7.01
CA ALA A 270 1.19 -15.01 6.29
C ALA A 270 0.48 -14.02 5.34
N ASN A 271 0.23 -12.78 5.79
CA ASN A 271 -0.40 -11.75 4.98
C ASN A 271 0.48 -11.33 3.79
N ASP A 272 1.78 -11.10 3.99
CA ASP A 272 2.67 -10.66 2.92
C ASP A 272 2.90 -11.76 1.88
N PHE A 273 3.02 -13.02 2.28
CA PHE A 273 3.07 -14.15 1.36
C PHE A 273 1.77 -14.31 0.56
N SER A 274 0.61 -14.17 1.20
CA SER A 274 -0.67 -14.27 0.51
C SER A 274 -0.94 -13.11 -0.46
N THR A 275 -0.47 -11.90 -0.16
CA THR A 275 -0.66 -10.74 -1.05
C THR A 275 0.10 -10.85 -2.36
N VAL A 276 1.12 -11.70 -2.47
CA VAL A 276 1.77 -12.00 -3.75
C VAL A 276 0.76 -12.56 -4.75
N LEU A 277 -0.21 -13.36 -4.29
CA LEU A 277 -1.27 -13.91 -5.12
C LEU A 277 -2.27 -12.84 -5.60
N SER A 278 -2.55 -11.81 -4.81
CA SER A 278 -3.49 -10.74 -5.23
C SER A 278 -2.88 -9.75 -6.22
N LYS A 279 -1.54 -9.66 -6.35
CA LYS A 279 -0.89 -8.74 -7.30
C LYS A 279 -1.25 -8.98 -8.77
N PRO A 280 -1.34 -10.21 -9.31
CA PRO A 280 -1.85 -10.47 -10.64
C PRO A 280 -3.27 -9.93 -10.87
N GLY A 281 -4.12 -9.88 -9.83
CA GLY A 281 -5.46 -9.32 -9.92
C GLY A 281 -5.49 -7.84 -10.29
N LEU A 282 -4.51 -7.05 -9.84
CA LEU A 282 -4.38 -5.66 -10.24
C LEU A 282 -4.09 -5.53 -11.74
N LEU A 283 -3.19 -6.37 -12.26
CA LEU A 283 -2.86 -6.41 -13.68
C LEU A 283 -4.04 -6.87 -14.53
N LEU A 284 -4.72 -7.91 -14.07
CA LEU A 284 -5.93 -8.43 -14.73
C LEU A 284 -7.01 -7.34 -14.83
N ARG A 285 -7.20 -6.55 -13.78
CA ARG A 285 -8.12 -5.41 -13.79
C ARG A 285 -7.69 -4.33 -14.78
N GLU A 286 -6.41 -3.98 -14.83
CA GLU A 286 -5.87 -2.95 -15.73
C GLU A 286 -6.01 -3.36 -17.20
N VAL A 287 -5.89 -4.64 -17.51
CA VAL A 287 -6.06 -5.20 -18.86
C VAL A 287 -7.53 -5.34 -19.24
N LEU A 288 -8.36 -5.88 -18.36
CA LEU A 288 -9.78 -6.13 -18.65
C LEU A 288 -10.63 -4.86 -18.70
N PHE A 289 -10.30 -3.83 -17.90
CA PHE A 289 -11.13 -2.63 -17.83
C PHE A 289 -11.33 -1.91 -19.17
N PRO A 290 -10.29 -1.66 -19.99
CA PRO A 290 -10.48 -1.03 -21.32
C PRO A 290 -11.32 -1.87 -22.26
N ASP A 291 -11.13 -3.20 -22.27
CA ASP A 291 -11.87 -4.11 -23.16
C ASP A 291 -13.34 -4.18 -22.76
N LEU A 292 -13.62 -4.36 -21.46
CA LEU A 292 -14.99 -4.32 -20.94
C LEU A 292 -15.67 -2.96 -21.20
N SER A 293 -14.94 -1.85 -21.08
CA SER A 293 -15.50 -0.52 -21.39
C SER A 293 -15.84 -0.36 -22.87
N ARG A 294 -15.02 -0.91 -23.79
CA ARG A 294 -15.31 -0.91 -25.23
C ARG A 294 -16.51 -1.78 -25.57
N MET A 295 -16.56 -3.01 -25.03
CA MET A 295 -17.69 -3.93 -25.25
C MET A 295 -19.01 -3.31 -24.79
N LEU A 296 -19.00 -2.62 -23.63
CA LEU A 296 -20.18 -1.91 -23.12
C LEU A 296 -20.59 -0.75 -24.04
N HIS A 297 -19.62 0.06 -24.50
CA HIS A 297 -19.87 1.20 -25.39
C HIS A 297 -20.44 0.73 -26.75
N ASN A 298 -19.88 -0.35 -27.29
CA ASN A 298 -20.29 -0.93 -28.58
C ASN A 298 -21.55 -1.82 -28.47
N LYS A 299 -22.08 -2.02 -27.26
CA LYS A 299 -23.19 -2.96 -26.97
C LYS A 299 -22.91 -4.39 -27.49
N GLU A 300 -21.65 -4.82 -27.38
CA GLU A 300 -21.23 -6.15 -27.84
C GLU A 300 -21.78 -7.25 -26.92
N ALA A 301 -22.27 -8.34 -27.50
CA ALA A 301 -22.63 -9.54 -26.74
C ALA A 301 -21.37 -10.16 -26.13
N GLY A 302 -21.49 -10.72 -24.88
CA GLY A 302 -20.39 -11.43 -24.23
C GLY A 302 -19.68 -10.65 -23.10
N PHE A 303 -20.07 -9.42 -22.82
CA PHE A 303 -19.53 -8.63 -21.68
C PHE A 303 -19.53 -9.43 -20.36
N HIS A 304 -20.67 -10.04 -20.03
CA HIS A 304 -20.82 -10.82 -18.80
C HIS A 304 -20.07 -12.15 -18.87
N GLU A 305 -20.06 -12.78 -20.05
CA GLU A 305 -19.37 -14.05 -20.25
C GLU A 305 -17.85 -13.89 -20.07
N LEU A 306 -17.27 -12.83 -20.65
CA LEU A 306 -15.86 -12.49 -20.47
C LEU A 306 -15.53 -12.24 -19.00
N GLY A 307 -16.37 -11.44 -18.32
CA GLY A 307 -16.19 -11.16 -16.89
C GLY A 307 -16.26 -12.43 -16.04
N LEU A 308 -17.24 -13.29 -16.24
CA LEU A 308 -17.40 -14.54 -15.49
C LEU A 308 -16.29 -15.55 -15.80
N ARG A 309 -15.88 -15.71 -17.06
CA ARG A 309 -14.72 -16.55 -17.41
C ARG A 309 -13.45 -16.09 -16.73
N ALA A 310 -13.20 -14.77 -16.68
CA ALA A 310 -12.06 -14.22 -15.97
C ALA A 310 -12.12 -14.50 -14.46
N VAL A 311 -13.30 -14.43 -13.84
CA VAL A 311 -13.53 -14.82 -12.42
C VAL A 311 -13.21 -16.30 -12.22
N GLN A 312 -13.69 -17.18 -13.10
CA GLN A 312 -13.47 -18.62 -13.00
C GLN A 312 -11.99 -18.98 -13.12
N ILE A 313 -11.29 -18.41 -14.12
CA ILE A 313 -9.85 -18.65 -14.31
C ILE A 313 -9.05 -18.14 -13.11
N ALA A 314 -9.33 -16.92 -12.65
CA ALA A 314 -8.66 -16.32 -11.49
C ALA A 314 -8.94 -17.12 -10.21
N GLY A 315 -10.18 -17.53 -10.00
CA GLY A 315 -10.58 -18.36 -8.86
C GLY A 315 -9.94 -19.74 -8.88
N ALA A 316 -9.93 -20.42 -10.05
CA ALA A 316 -9.28 -21.72 -10.20
C ALA A 316 -7.77 -21.67 -9.95
N ALA A 317 -7.07 -20.65 -10.48
CA ALA A 317 -5.66 -20.45 -10.22
C ALA A 317 -5.37 -20.20 -8.73
N GLY A 318 -6.19 -19.38 -8.06
CA GLY A 318 -6.07 -19.15 -6.62
C GLY A 318 -6.34 -20.41 -5.81
N LEU A 319 -7.40 -21.16 -6.12
CA LEU A 319 -7.73 -22.43 -5.43
C LEU A 319 -6.62 -23.47 -5.59
N LEU A 320 -5.98 -23.54 -6.75
CA LEU A 320 -4.82 -24.42 -6.94
C LEU A 320 -3.70 -24.08 -5.93
N LEU A 321 -3.39 -22.79 -5.74
CA LEU A 321 -2.40 -22.37 -4.76
C LEU A 321 -2.84 -22.62 -3.31
N VAL A 322 -4.13 -22.49 -3.00
CA VAL A 322 -4.68 -22.88 -1.69
C VAL A 322 -4.48 -24.37 -1.43
N VAL A 323 -4.81 -25.24 -2.40
CA VAL A 323 -4.59 -26.68 -2.27
C VAL A 323 -3.12 -27.02 -2.08
N LEU A 324 -2.23 -26.40 -2.86
CA LEU A 324 -0.78 -26.56 -2.69
C LEU A 324 -0.31 -26.09 -1.31
N SER A 325 -0.90 -25.01 -0.79
CA SER A 325 -0.51 -24.48 0.52
C SER A 325 -0.84 -25.41 1.69
N ILE A 326 -1.83 -26.28 1.57
CA ILE A 326 -2.16 -27.24 2.62
C ILE A 326 -0.96 -28.13 2.96
N THR A 327 -0.17 -28.48 1.95
CA THR A 327 1.03 -29.33 2.13
C THR A 327 2.32 -28.52 2.22
N LEU A 328 2.41 -27.39 1.50
CA LEU A 328 3.66 -26.63 1.37
C LEU A 328 3.81 -25.49 2.38
N ALA A 329 2.72 -25.01 3.02
CA ALA A 329 2.83 -23.87 3.94
C ALA A 329 3.72 -24.16 5.15
N ALA A 330 3.56 -25.33 5.80
CA ALA A 330 4.38 -25.71 6.93
C ALA A 330 5.88 -25.88 6.56
N PRO A 331 6.25 -26.61 5.50
CA PRO A 331 7.66 -26.67 5.04
C PRO A 331 8.24 -25.29 4.69
N ILE A 332 7.49 -24.45 3.99
CA ILE A 332 7.98 -23.11 3.60
C ILE A 332 8.25 -22.24 4.83
N LEU A 333 7.33 -22.25 5.81
CA LEU A 333 7.53 -21.53 7.06
C LEU A 333 8.62 -22.14 7.92
N GLY A 334 8.78 -23.48 7.89
CA GLY A 334 9.85 -24.20 8.56
C GLY A 334 11.25 -23.85 8.05
N ILE A 335 11.40 -23.47 6.76
CA ILE A 335 12.68 -22.96 6.20
C ILE A 335 13.01 -21.60 6.84
N ILE A 336 12.02 -20.77 7.15
CA ILE A 336 12.22 -19.48 7.82
C ILE A 336 12.62 -19.72 9.27
N GLY A 337 11.92 -20.62 9.95
CA GLY A 337 12.18 -21.04 11.33
C GLY A 337 11.08 -21.96 11.82
N SER A 338 11.44 -22.95 12.63
CA SER A 338 10.48 -23.92 13.22
C SER A 338 9.35 -23.23 13.98
N ASP A 339 9.65 -22.12 14.62
CA ASP A 339 8.71 -21.32 15.43
C ASP A 339 7.60 -20.65 14.60
N TYR A 340 7.77 -20.53 13.28
CA TYR A 340 6.75 -19.98 12.38
C TYR A 340 5.82 -21.05 11.78
N THR A 341 6.12 -22.33 11.95
CA THR A 341 5.29 -23.44 11.46
C THR A 341 3.82 -23.36 11.94
N PRO A 342 3.52 -22.92 13.18
CA PRO A 342 2.13 -22.76 13.63
C PRO A 342 1.30 -21.76 12.81
N ALA A 343 1.94 -20.90 12.01
CA ALA A 343 1.24 -19.97 11.12
C ALA A 343 0.81 -20.60 9.79
N ALA A 344 1.10 -21.88 9.52
CA ALA A 344 0.71 -22.54 8.27
C ALA A 344 -0.81 -22.55 8.00
N PRO A 345 -1.68 -22.87 8.97
CA PRO A 345 -3.13 -22.75 8.76
C PRO A 345 -3.59 -21.33 8.46
N LEU A 346 -2.98 -20.32 9.14
CA LEU A 346 -3.26 -18.93 8.87
C LEU A 346 -2.86 -18.54 7.43
N LEU A 347 -1.68 -18.96 6.98
CA LEU A 347 -1.20 -18.71 5.60
C LEU A 347 -2.18 -19.30 4.56
N THR A 348 -2.64 -20.52 4.78
CA THR A 348 -3.62 -21.18 3.89
C THR A 348 -4.94 -20.40 3.83
N LEU A 349 -5.47 -19.95 4.97
CA LEU A 349 -6.69 -19.13 5.02
C LEU A 349 -6.47 -17.75 4.36
N MET A 350 -5.32 -17.12 4.56
CA MET A 350 -4.98 -15.85 3.90
C MET A 350 -4.87 -16.01 2.38
N LEU A 351 -4.32 -17.13 1.90
CA LEU A 351 -4.31 -17.46 0.46
C LEU A 351 -5.72 -17.68 -0.09
N LEU A 352 -6.62 -18.29 0.69
CA LEU A 352 -8.03 -18.43 0.32
C LEU A 352 -8.72 -17.05 0.25
N ALA A 353 -8.47 -16.17 1.22
CA ALA A 353 -8.98 -14.79 1.19
C ALA A 353 -8.43 -14.01 -0.02
N ALA A 354 -7.14 -14.15 -0.31
CA ALA A 354 -6.50 -13.56 -1.50
C ALA A 354 -7.10 -14.11 -2.82
N THR A 355 -7.54 -15.36 -2.82
CA THR A 355 -8.26 -15.97 -3.96
C THR A 355 -9.61 -15.29 -4.21
N PHE A 356 -10.37 -14.96 -3.16
CA PHE A 356 -11.60 -14.17 -3.33
C PHE A 356 -11.33 -12.77 -3.88
N GLU A 357 -10.25 -12.11 -3.44
CA GLU A 357 -9.84 -10.80 -3.95
C GLU A 357 -9.41 -10.89 -5.43
N LEU A 358 -8.63 -11.91 -5.79
CA LEU A 358 -8.21 -12.18 -7.16
C LEU A 358 -9.41 -12.43 -8.08
N ALA A 359 -10.33 -13.29 -7.68
CA ALA A 359 -11.56 -13.58 -8.41
C ALA A 359 -12.50 -12.37 -8.50
N GLY A 360 -12.50 -11.49 -7.50
CA GLY A 360 -13.28 -10.25 -7.49
C GLY A 360 -12.73 -9.16 -8.40
N SER A 361 -11.45 -9.24 -8.81
CA SER A 361 -10.77 -8.23 -9.63
C SER A 361 -11.45 -7.96 -10.99
N PRO A 362 -11.86 -8.97 -11.78
CA PRO A 362 -12.62 -8.77 -13.02
C PRO A 362 -13.98 -8.11 -12.79
N LEU A 363 -14.68 -8.49 -11.72
CA LEU A 363 -15.97 -7.88 -11.37
C LEU A 363 -15.84 -6.42 -10.97
N ARG A 364 -14.76 -6.08 -10.29
CA ARG A 364 -14.43 -4.68 -9.96
C ARG A 364 -14.21 -3.87 -11.23
N ALA A 365 -13.51 -4.44 -12.25
CA ALA A 365 -13.33 -3.80 -13.55
C ALA A 365 -14.68 -3.60 -14.27
N ALA A 366 -15.52 -4.63 -14.29
CA ALA A 366 -16.86 -4.57 -14.88
C ALA A 366 -17.75 -3.52 -14.16
N ALA A 367 -17.75 -3.50 -12.84
CA ALA A 367 -18.51 -2.52 -12.06
C ALA A 367 -18.06 -1.07 -12.33
N TYR A 368 -16.77 -0.84 -12.53
CA TYR A 368 -16.26 0.48 -12.93
C TYR A 368 -16.68 0.86 -14.35
N ALA A 369 -16.63 -0.08 -15.29
CA ALA A 369 -17.11 0.15 -16.67
C ALA A 369 -18.60 0.53 -16.70
N LEU A 370 -19.41 -0.08 -15.83
CA LEU A 370 -20.84 0.20 -15.64
C LEU A 370 -21.12 1.51 -14.86
N GLY A 371 -20.09 2.30 -14.51
CA GLY A 371 -20.25 3.55 -13.76
C GLY A 371 -20.48 3.37 -12.26
N GLY A 372 -20.35 2.16 -11.74
CA GLY A 372 -20.63 1.80 -10.34
C GLY A 372 -19.53 2.14 -9.34
N ALA A 373 -18.64 3.10 -9.61
CA ALA A 373 -17.48 3.43 -8.76
C ALA A 373 -17.85 3.71 -7.29
N GLY A 374 -18.92 4.49 -7.04
CA GLY A 374 -19.38 4.79 -5.69
C GLY A 374 -19.94 3.57 -4.94
N SER A 375 -20.57 2.64 -5.67
CA SER A 375 -21.05 1.37 -5.09
C SER A 375 -19.89 0.45 -4.74
N VAL A 376 -18.87 0.37 -5.59
CA VAL A 376 -17.64 -0.37 -5.33
C VAL A 376 -16.95 0.15 -4.06
N LEU A 377 -16.79 1.48 -3.93
CA LEU A 377 -16.21 2.09 -2.73
C LEU A 377 -16.98 1.71 -1.47
N ARG A 378 -18.32 1.78 -1.49
CA ARG A 378 -19.17 1.38 -0.35
C ARG A 378 -19.02 -0.09 0.00
N ILE A 379 -18.94 -1.00 -1.00
CA ILE A 379 -18.73 -2.43 -0.78
C ILE A 379 -17.40 -2.65 -0.06
N TYR A 380 -16.31 -2.05 -0.53
CA TYR A 380 -14.99 -2.23 0.08
C TYR A 380 -14.91 -1.59 1.48
N ALA A 381 -15.45 -0.40 1.67
CA ALA A 381 -15.50 0.25 2.98
C ALA A 381 -16.24 -0.61 4.02
N LEU A 382 -17.44 -1.10 3.66
CA LEU A 382 -18.22 -1.93 4.55
C LEU A 382 -17.54 -3.29 4.81
N SER A 383 -16.95 -3.90 3.79
CA SER A 383 -16.18 -5.15 3.94
C SER A 383 -14.96 -4.96 4.83
N SER A 384 -14.31 -3.80 4.79
CA SER A 384 -13.17 -3.46 5.67
C SER A 384 -13.61 -3.36 7.13
N VAL A 385 -14.74 -2.72 7.41
CA VAL A 385 -15.29 -2.64 8.77
C VAL A 385 -15.68 -4.04 9.27
N ILE A 386 -16.40 -4.81 8.45
CA ILE A 386 -16.77 -6.19 8.78
C ILE A 386 -15.53 -7.02 9.06
N TYR A 387 -14.50 -6.92 8.23
CA TYR A 387 -13.24 -7.62 8.44
C TYR A 387 -12.60 -7.32 9.79
N LEU A 388 -12.48 -6.05 10.17
CA LEU A 388 -11.87 -5.67 11.46
C LEU A 388 -12.72 -6.12 12.66
N CYS A 389 -14.05 -6.05 12.56
CA CYS A 389 -14.95 -6.57 13.61
C CYS A 389 -14.80 -8.09 13.75
N LEU A 390 -14.85 -8.83 12.63
CA LEU A 390 -14.68 -10.28 12.64
C LEU A 390 -13.28 -10.71 13.07
N PHE A 391 -12.26 -9.94 12.69
CA PHE A 391 -10.89 -10.13 13.13
C PHE A 391 -10.82 -10.16 14.67
N TYR A 392 -11.39 -9.14 15.32
CA TYR A 392 -11.43 -9.06 16.77
C TYR A 392 -12.21 -10.24 17.37
N VAL A 393 -13.43 -10.49 16.88
CA VAL A 393 -14.33 -11.53 17.41
C VAL A 393 -13.74 -12.93 17.28
N PHE A 394 -13.15 -13.28 16.14
CA PHE A 394 -12.62 -14.62 15.90
C PHE A 394 -11.21 -14.83 16.48
N THR A 395 -10.41 -13.78 16.60
CA THR A 395 -9.06 -13.91 17.16
C THR A 395 -9.10 -14.27 18.65
N LEU A 396 -10.08 -13.77 19.42
CA LEU A 396 -10.21 -14.08 20.85
C LEU A 396 -10.34 -15.58 21.14
N PRO A 397 -11.27 -16.34 20.52
CA PRO A 397 -11.43 -17.77 20.78
C PRO A 397 -10.50 -18.67 19.96
N LEU A 398 -10.09 -18.26 18.75
CA LEU A 398 -9.39 -19.10 17.79
C LEU A 398 -7.90 -18.75 17.63
N GLY A 399 -7.42 -17.73 18.37
CA GLY A 399 -6.02 -17.31 18.33
C GLY A 399 -5.56 -16.96 16.92
N LEU A 400 -4.42 -17.50 16.51
CA LEU A 400 -3.76 -17.18 15.26
C LEU A 400 -4.58 -17.49 13.99
N VAL A 401 -5.54 -18.40 14.05
CA VAL A 401 -6.38 -18.78 12.90
C VAL A 401 -7.54 -17.78 12.68
N GLY A 402 -7.96 -17.08 13.75
CA GLY A 402 -9.08 -16.12 13.72
C GLY A 402 -8.98 -15.05 12.62
N PRO A 403 -7.84 -14.38 12.46
CA PRO A 403 -7.60 -13.41 11.37
C PRO A 403 -7.85 -13.96 9.98
N GLY A 404 -7.44 -15.20 9.73
CA GLY A 404 -7.63 -15.88 8.45
C GLY A 404 -9.11 -16.15 8.14
N ILE A 405 -9.87 -16.64 9.13
CA ILE A 405 -11.32 -16.85 9.00
C ILE A 405 -12.03 -15.54 8.73
N ALA A 406 -11.70 -14.48 9.47
CA ALA A 406 -12.26 -13.15 9.27
C ALA A 406 -12.01 -12.63 7.83
N ALA A 407 -10.79 -12.81 7.31
CA ALA A 407 -10.42 -12.43 5.96
C ALA A 407 -11.20 -13.24 4.90
N CYS A 408 -11.37 -14.55 5.09
CA CYS A 408 -12.15 -15.39 4.20
C CYS A 408 -13.62 -14.95 4.15
N ILE A 409 -14.25 -14.71 5.29
CA ILE A 409 -15.66 -14.28 5.35
C ILE A 409 -15.81 -12.91 4.67
N ALA A 410 -14.96 -11.93 5.00
CA ALA A 410 -15.00 -10.59 4.40
C ALA A 410 -14.74 -10.65 2.89
N GLY A 411 -13.79 -11.47 2.44
CA GLY A 411 -13.49 -11.69 1.02
C GLY A 411 -14.65 -12.30 0.26
N ALA A 412 -15.27 -13.35 0.80
CA ALA A 412 -16.44 -14.00 0.22
C ALA A 412 -17.66 -13.05 0.13
N LEU A 413 -17.91 -12.25 1.18
CA LEU A 413 -18.95 -11.23 1.19
C LEU A 413 -18.69 -10.15 0.13
N THR A 414 -17.43 -9.71 -0.02
CA THR A 414 -17.04 -8.73 -1.03
C THR A 414 -17.28 -9.27 -2.44
N LEU A 415 -16.84 -10.50 -2.72
CA LEU A 415 -17.05 -11.18 -4.00
C LEU A 415 -18.54 -11.32 -4.31
N GLY A 416 -19.36 -11.80 -3.35
CA GLY A 416 -20.81 -11.95 -3.50
C GLY A 416 -21.51 -10.63 -3.81
N ARG A 417 -21.14 -9.54 -3.12
CA ARG A 417 -21.69 -8.20 -3.36
C ARG A 417 -21.29 -7.63 -4.72
N LEU A 418 -20.06 -7.86 -5.16
CA LEU A 418 -19.61 -7.46 -6.49
C LEU A 418 -20.36 -8.23 -7.58
N LEU A 419 -20.56 -9.54 -7.42
CA LEU A 419 -21.37 -10.35 -8.33
C LEU A 419 -22.81 -9.84 -8.42
N PHE A 420 -23.43 -9.54 -7.27
CA PHE A 420 -24.78 -8.98 -7.24
C PHE A 420 -24.84 -7.61 -7.91
N LEU A 421 -23.85 -6.74 -7.64
CA LEU A 421 -23.79 -5.40 -8.24
C LEU A 421 -23.72 -5.49 -9.78
N VAL A 422 -22.82 -6.32 -10.32
CA VAL A 422 -22.66 -6.48 -11.77
C VAL A 422 -23.92 -7.05 -12.41
N ARG A 423 -24.61 -8.02 -11.76
CA ARG A 423 -25.89 -8.56 -12.23
C ARG A 423 -27.02 -7.55 -12.21
N LYS A 424 -27.04 -6.60 -11.26
CA LYS A 424 -28.10 -5.60 -11.17
C LYS A 424 -28.06 -4.57 -12.30
N PHE A 425 -26.93 -4.40 -12.94
CA PHE A 425 -26.76 -3.50 -14.09
C PHE A 425 -27.08 -4.21 -15.42
N GLN A 426 -27.56 -5.47 -15.38
CA GLN A 426 -28.21 -6.17 -16.49
C GLN A 426 -29.64 -5.70 -16.65
#